data_c2ebd7b8a1e90bdbe5ad4e4a8aeea0e1
#
_entry.id   c2ebd7b8a1e90bdbe5ad4e4a8aeea0e1
#
_cell.length_a   1.000
_cell.length_b   1.000
_cell.length_c   1.000
_cell.angle_alpha   90.00
_cell.angle_beta   90.00
_cell.angle_gamma   90.00
#
_symmetry.space_group_name_H-M   'P 1'
#
loop_
_entity.id
_entity.type
_entity.pdbx_description
1 polymer ?
#
loop_
_entity_poly.entity_id
_entity_poly.type
_entity_poly.pdbx_seq_one_letter_code
_entity_poly.pdbx_strand_id
1 'polypeptide(L)'
;MQFRSTRASDVDRIMDILADGRRALAELGIDQWQGGYPHREAIEADRARGESYVVVGDEGDVVATAMVGFSGERDYDLIDRGSWLTNTRSDDACYGVVHRVAVSASCKGRGAASFLLACAEELTRDRGCESVRIDTHPGNLPMRRLLEKSGYAECGVIYIAHAEAGTPERIAYEKLV
;
A
#
# COMPACT_ATOMS: atom_id res chain seq x y z
N MET A 1 7.56 -14.53 10.62
CA MET A 1 6.43 -13.65 10.21
C MET A 1 5.42 -14.44 9.40
N GLN A 2 4.12 -14.13 9.51
CA GLN A 2 3.02 -14.77 8.78
C GLN A 2 2.14 -13.69 8.12
N PHE A 3 1.84 -13.84 6.83
CA PHE A 3 0.88 -12.99 6.09
C PHE A 3 -0.50 -13.68 6.09
N ARG A 4 -1.55 -12.92 6.35
CA ARG A 4 -2.93 -13.42 6.31
C ARG A 4 -3.96 -12.31 6.13
N SER A 5 -5.17 -12.68 5.75
CA SER A 5 -6.31 -11.76 5.73
C SER A 5 -6.61 -11.20 7.13
N THR A 6 -7.08 -9.96 7.18
CA THR A 6 -7.47 -9.25 8.39
C THR A 6 -8.71 -9.87 9.02
N ARG A 7 -8.67 -10.11 10.34
CA ARG A 7 -9.81 -10.50 11.16
C ARG A 7 -10.47 -9.27 11.79
N ALA A 8 -11.72 -9.38 12.20
CA ALA A 8 -12.39 -8.29 12.91
C ALA A 8 -11.64 -7.85 14.19
N SER A 9 -11.04 -8.80 14.91
CA SER A 9 -10.23 -8.54 16.10
C SER A 9 -8.92 -7.78 15.84
N ASP A 10 -8.46 -7.69 14.59
CA ASP A 10 -7.21 -7.00 14.26
C ASP A 10 -7.41 -5.49 14.03
N VAL A 11 -8.65 -5.05 13.82
CA VAL A 11 -8.96 -3.68 13.36
C VAL A 11 -8.42 -2.62 14.32
N ASP A 12 -8.58 -2.80 15.63
CA ASP A 12 -8.05 -1.85 16.62
C ASP A 12 -6.53 -1.75 16.50
N ARG A 13 -5.85 -2.89 16.40
CA ARG A 13 -4.39 -2.92 16.23
C ARG A 13 -3.93 -2.30 14.90
N ILE A 14 -4.68 -2.50 13.82
CA ILE A 14 -4.43 -1.84 12.54
C ILE A 14 -4.52 -0.33 12.68
N MET A 15 -5.52 0.19 13.39
CA MET A 15 -5.67 1.63 13.63
C MET A 15 -4.49 2.21 14.40
N ASP A 16 -3.92 1.50 15.37
CA ASP A 16 -2.69 1.90 16.07
C ASP A 16 -1.50 1.96 15.11
N ILE A 17 -1.34 0.95 14.25
CA ILE A 17 -0.27 0.89 13.24
C ILE A 17 -0.40 2.04 12.22
N LEU A 18 -1.62 2.35 11.79
CA LEU A 18 -1.89 3.49 10.92
C LEU A 18 -1.60 4.83 11.61
N ALA A 19 -1.85 4.93 12.92
CA ALA A 19 -1.46 6.10 13.70
C ALA A 19 0.07 6.26 13.79
N ASP A 20 0.83 5.16 13.90
CA ASP A 20 2.30 5.17 13.79
C ASP A 20 2.74 5.66 12.39
N GLY A 21 2.08 5.21 11.34
CA GLY A 21 2.31 5.65 9.96
C GLY A 21 2.06 7.15 9.78
N ARG A 22 0.93 7.66 10.28
CA ARG A 22 0.60 9.11 10.25
C ARG A 22 1.66 9.95 10.94
N ARG A 23 2.10 9.55 12.15
CA ARG A 23 3.17 10.26 12.86
C ARG A 23 4.47 10.29 12.04
N ALA A 24 4.86 9.16 11.46
CA ALA A 24 6.06 9.08 10.64
C ALA A 24 6.00 9.98 9.40
N LEU A 25 4.84 10.11 8.75
CA LEU A 25 4.64 11.02 7.62
C LEU A 25 4.69 12.48 8.07
N ALA A 26 4.06 12.83 9.20
CA ALA A 26 4.12 14.17 9.78
C ALA A 26 5.55 14.59 10.13
N GLU A 27 6.36 13.71 10.69
CA GLU A 27 7.80 13.95 10.99
C GLU A 27 8.62 14.24 9.71
N LEU A 28 8.19 13.75 8.56
CA LEU A 28 8.77 14.05 7.25
C LEU A 28 8.22 15.33 6.62
N GLY A 29 7.30 16.04 7.29
CA GLY A 29 6.62 17.22 6.74
C GLY A 29 5.64 16.90 5.62
N ILE A 30 5.13 15.66 5.55
CA ILE A 30 4.22 15.18 4.51
C ILE A 30 2.78 15.28 4.99
N ASP A 31 1.90 15.85 4.17
CA ASP A 31 0.47 16.02 4.47
C ASP A 31 -0.38 14.77 4.19
N GLN A 32 0.18 13.74 3.54
CA GLN A 32 -0.48 12.46 3.31
C GLN A 32 -0.98 11.88 4.64
N TRP A 33 -2.27 11.50 4.68
CA TRP A 33 -2.98 10.95 5.84
C TRP A 33 -3.24 11.92 7.00
N GLN A 34 -2.83 13.18 6.93
CA GLN A 34 -2.99 14.14 8.04
C GLN A 34 -4.44 14.63 8.22
N GLY A 35 -5.32 14.45 7.20
CA GLY A 35 -6.76 14.69 7.28
C GLY A 35 -7.57 13.59 7.99
N GLY A 36 -6.90 12.62 8.67
CA GLY A 36 -7.56 11.56 9.41
C GLY A 36 -7.73 10.24 8.62
N TYR A 37 -7.53 10.26 7.31
CA TYR A 37 -7.44 9.04 6.50
C TYR A 37 -6.16 8.24 6.84
N PRO A 38 -6.14 6.87 6.75
CA PRO A 38 -7.31 5.99 6.59
C PRO A 38 -8.17 5.93 7.86
N HIS A 39 -9.49 5.99 7.68
CA HIS A 39 -10.46 5.83 8.77
C HIS A 39 -10.76 4.36 9.03
N ARG A 40 -11.34 4.05 10.20
CA ARG A 40 -11.75 2.69 10.56
C ARG A 40 -12.69 2.08 9.50
N GLU A 41 -13.63 2.87 9.01
CA GLU A 41 -14.60 2.46 8.00
C GLU A 41 -13.93 2.00 6.71
N ALA A 42 -12.84 2.64 6.31
CA ALA A 42 -12.05 2.21 5.14
C ALA A 42 -11.43 0.84 5.35
N ILE A 43 -10.88 0.57 6.55
CA ILE A 43 -10.28 -0.73 6.89
C ILE A 43 -11.35 -1.82 6.97
N GLU A 44 -12.51 -1.52 7.54
CA GLU A 44 -13.63 -2.45 7.60
C GLU A 44 -14.22 -2.75 6.21
N ALA A 45 -14.29 -1.75 5.33
CA ALA A 45 -14.68 -1.93 3.94
C ALA A 45 -13.69 -2.81 3.16
N ASP A 46 -12.38 -2.56 3.31
CA ASP A 46 -11.35 -3.42 2.70
C ASP A 46 -11.46 -4.86 3.21
N ARG A 47 -11.66 -5.03 4.51
CA ARG A 47 -11.85 -6.35 5.11
C ARG A 47 -13.09 -7.06 4.57
N ALA A 48 -14.19 -6.34 4.43
CA ALA A 48 -15.44 -6.89 3.90
C ALA A 48 -15.29 -7.36 2.45
N ARG A 49 -14.43 -6.70 1.65
CA ARG A 49 -14.08 -7.09 0.28
C ARG A 49 -13.00 -8.18 0.21
N GLY A 50 -12.42 -8.59 1.34
CA GLY A 50 -11.32 -9.55 1.37
C GLY A 50 -9.98 -8.97 0.89
N GLU A 51 -9.83 -7.66 0.91
CA GLU A 51 -8.66 -6.90 0.41
C GLU A 51 -7.74 -6.39 1.53
N SER A 52 -8.10 -6.57 2.80
CA SER A 52 -7.27 -6.16 3.93
C SER A 52 -6.42 -7.31 4.44
N TYR A 53 -5.13 -7.06 4.61
CA TYR A 53 -4.14 -8.05 5.03
C TYR A 53 -3.26 -7.52 6.14
N VAL A 54 -2.73 -8.45 6.94
CA VAL A 54 -1.80 -8.17 8.03
C VAL A 54 -0.59 -9.08 7.99
N VAL A 55 0.52 -8.59 8.51
CA VAL A 55 1.68 -9.40 8.89
C VAL A 55 1.65 -9.60 10.40
N VAL A 56 1.69 -10.85 10.82
CA VAL A 56 1.81 -11.27 12.21
C VAL A 56 3.29 -11.58 12.48
N GLY A 57 3.84 -10.97 13.50
CA GLY A 57 5.20 -11.21 13.99
C GLY A 57 5.35 -12.55 14.70
N ASP A 58 6.57 -12.87 15.10
CA ASP A 58 6.91 -14.17 15.73
C ASP A 58 6.28 -14.33 17.13
N GLU A 59 5.94 -13.23 17.79
CA GLU A 59 5.25 -13.19 19.08
C GLU A 59 3.71 -13.29 18.96
N GLY A 60 3.19 -13.39 17.73
CA GLY A 60 1.75 -13.47 17.46
C GLY A 60 1.04 -12.13 17.29
N ASP A 61 1.73 -11.02 17.45
CA ASP A 61 1.19 -9.67 17.28
C ASP A 61 1.11 -9.23 15.82
N VAL A 62 0.07 -8.47 15.47
CA VAL A 62 0.00 -7.78 14.18
C VAL A 62 1.02 -6.64 14.18
N VAL A 63 1.96 -6.68 13.22
CA VAL A 63 3.09 -5.75 13.11
C VAL A 63 3.06 -4.89 11.85
N ALA A 64 2.32 -5.28 10.82
CA ALA A 64 2.14 -4.49 9.59
C ALA A 64 0.76 -4.76 8.99
N THR A 65 0.31 -3.83 8.17
CA THR A 65 -0.96 -3.91 7.43
C THR A 65 -0.82 -3.34 6.03
N ALA A 66 -1.67 -3.82 5.11
CA ALA A 66 -1.92 -3.23 3.80
C ALA A 66 -3.30 -3.62 3.27
N MET A 67 -3.78 -2.84 2.30
CA MET A 67 -4.81 -3.26 1.36
C MET A 67 -4.14 -3.83 0.11
N VAL A 68 -4.63 -4.97 -0.38
CA VAL A 68 -4.25 -5.54 -1.68
C VAL A 68 -5.53 -5.86 -2.43
N GLY A 69 -5.77 -5.14 -3.53
CA GLY A 69 -6.98 -5.26 -4.33
C GLY A 69 -6.68 -5.58 -5.79
N PHE A 70 -7.70 -6.05 -6.53
CA PHE A 70 -7.59 -6.47 -7.93
C PHE A 70 -8.71 -5.89 -8.81
N SER A 71 -9.45 -4.93 -8.29
CA SER A 71 -10.58 -4.29 -9.00
C SER A 71 -10.15 -3.13 -9.91
N GLY A 72 -8.84 -2.91 -10.03
CA GLY A 72 -8.29 -1.74 -10.72
C GLY A 72 -8.36 -0.45 -9.89
N GLU A 73 -7.56 0.53 -10.28
CA GLU A 73 -7.52 1.85 -9.66
C GLU A 73 -7.66 2.94 -10.73
N ARG A 74 -8.75 3.70 -10.69
CA ARG A 74 -9.05 4.71 -11.71
C ARG A 74 -8.03 5.84 -11.77
N ASP A 75 -7.45 6.21 -10.63
CA ASP A 75 -6.39 7.22 -10.58
C ASP A 75 -5.11 6.78 -11.31
N TYR A 76 -4.98 5.47 -11.60
CA TYR A 76 -3.86 4.90 -12.36
C TYR A 76 -4.07 4.91 -13.88
N ASP A 77 -5.26 5.29 -14.37
CA ASP A 77 -5.54 5.35 -15.80
C ASP A 77 -4.85 6.52 -16.51
N LEU A 78 -4.47 7.55 -15.74
CA LEU A 78 -3.72 8.70 -16.24
C LEU A 78 -2.39 8.78 -15.50
N ILE A 79 -1.30 8.64 -16.25
CA ILE A 79 0.07 8.75 -15.74
C ILE A 79 0.82 9.82 -16.52
N ASP A 80 1.47 10.73 -15.79
CA ASP A 80 2.29 11.81 -16.30
C ASP A 80 3.78 11.46 -16.18
N ARG A 81 4.59 12.05 -17.05
CA ARG A 81 6.08 11.98 -17.00
C ARG A 81 6.62 10.55 -17.04
N GLY A 82 5.88 9.64 -17.69
CA GLY A 82 6.29 8.24 -17.82
C GLY A 82 5.16 7.35 -18.31
N SER A 83 5.28 6.05 -18.05
CA SER A 83 4.29 5.04 -18.41
C SER A 83 4.39 3.84 -17.48
N TRP A 84 3.27 3.14 -17.28
CA TRP A 84 3.27 1.84 -16.65
C TRP A 84 4.08 0.82 -17.46
N LEU A 85 4.58 -0.22 -16.80
CA LEU A 85 5.27 -1.34 -17.47
C LEU A 85 4.28 -2.22 -18.25
N THR A 86 3.02 -2.28 -17.80
CA THR A 86 1.93 -3.00 -18.45
C THR A 86 0.88 -2.04 -19.00
N ASN A 87 0.12 -2.44 -20.04
CA ASN A 87 -0.85 -1.58 -20.71
C ASN A 87 -2.28 -1.75 -20.19
N THR A 88 -2.48 -2.45 -19.06
CA THR A 88 -3.81 -2.68 -18.49
C THR A 88 -4.36 -1.43 -17.80
N ARG A 89 -5.67 -1.20 -17.94
CA ARG A 89 -6.41 -0.08 -17.34
C ARG A 89 -7.29 -0.56 -16.20
N SER A 90 -7.91 0.38 -15.48
CA SER A 90 -8.76 0.06 -14.32
C SER A 90 -10.01 -0.74 -14.66
N ASP A 91 -10.52 -0.64 -15.90
CA ASP A 91 -11.71 -1.35 -16.39
C ASP A 91 -11.40 -2.77 -16.90
N ASP A 92 -10.14 -3.08 -17.13
CA ASP A 92 -9.63 -4.41 -17.52
C ASP A 92 -8.36 -4.74 -16.73
N ALA A 93 -8.44 -4.58 -15.42
CA ALA A 93 -7.27 -4.67 -14.54
C ALA A 93 -6.74 -6.10 -14.43
N CYS A 94 -5.48 -6.28 -14.81
CA CYS A 94 -4.71 -7.50 -14.59
C CYS A 94 -3.46 -7.18 -13.75
N TYR A 95 -3.65 -6.39 -12.71
CA TYR A 95 -2.61 -6.00 -11.75
C TYR A 95 -3.15 -5.96 -10.32
N GLY A 96 -2.29 -6.26 -9.37
CA GLY A 96 -2.55 -6.02 -7.96
C GLY A 96 -2.30 -4.56 -7.61
N VAL A 97 -3.18 -3.96 -6.81
CA VAL A 97 -3.02 -2.62 -6.25
C VAL A 97 -2.70 -2.75 -4.76
N VAL A 98 -1.63 -2.09 -4.31
CA VAL A 98 -1.26 -2.08 -2.89
C VAL A 98 -1.42 -0.68 -2.31
N HIS A 99 -2.26 -0.56 -1.30
CA HIS A 99 -2.50 0.70 -0.59
C HIS A 99 -2.35 0.54 0.92
N ARG A 100 -2.26 1.68 1.62
CA ARG A 100 -2.30 1.76 3.10
C ARG A 100 -1.25 0.91 3.80
N VAL A 101 -0.06 0.79 3.18
CA VAL A 101 1.07 0.08 3.80
C VAL A 101 1.54 0.82 5.05
N ALA A 102 1.49 0.14 6.18
CA ALA A 102 2.00 0.67 7.44
C ALA A 102 2.65 -0.44 8.28
N VAL A 103 3.67 -0.06 9.04
CA VAL A 103 4.39 -0.95 9.96
C VAL A 103 4.41 -0.30 11.34
N SER A 104 4.16 -1.10 12.38
CA SER A 104 4.26 -0.67 13.78
C SER A 104 5.63 -0.05 14.06
N ALA A 105 5.62 1.06 14.80
CA ALA A 105 6.86 1.76 15.17
C ALA A 105 7.88 0.85 15.86
N SER A 106 7.41 -0.11 16.67
CA SER A 106 8.27 -1.10 17.37
C SER A 106 8.93 -2.12 16.44
N CYS A 107 8.44 -2.26 15.20
CA CYS A 107 8.91 -3.25 14.23
C CYS A 107 9.59 -2.61 13.00
N LYS A 108 9.84 -1.30 13.01
CA LYS A 108 10.58 -0.62 11.93
C LYS A 108 11.97 -1.24 11.75
N GLY A 109 12.39 -1.41 10.48
CA GLY A 109 13.71 -1.94 10.13
C GLY A 109 13.85 -3.47 10.26
N ARG A 110 12.80 -4.19 10.68
CA ARG A 110 12.83 -5.66 10.85
C ARG A 110 12.33 -6.44 9.61
N GLY A 111 12.17 -5.77 8.47
CA GLY A 111 11.80 -6.42 7.21
C GLY A 111 10.30 -6.67 7.00
N ALA A 112 9.41 -6.26 7.94
CA ALA A 112 7.97 -6.53 7.84
C ALA A 112 7.32 -5.92 6.58
N ALA A 113 7.73 -4.71 6.16
CA ALA A 113 7.23 -4.10 4.94
C ALA A 113 7.69 -4.84 3.68
N SER A 114 8.97 -5.23 3.60
CA SER A 114 9.48 -6.03 2.47
C SER A 114 8.81 -7.39 2.38
N PHE A 115 8.57 -8.04 3.53
CA PHE A 115 7.85 -9.31 3.60
C PHE A 115 6.40 -9.15 3.12
N LEU A 116 5.72 -8.08 3.56
CA LEU A 116 4.35 -7.77 3.13
C LEU A 116 4.27 -7.57 1.60
N LEU A 117 5.20 -6.79 1.02
CA LEU A 117 5.24 -6.57 -0.44
C LEU A 117 5.48 -7.88 -1.19
N ALA A 118 6.41 -8.73 -0.74
CA ALA A 118 6.65 -10.03 -1.35
C ALA A 118 5.40 -10.93 -1.32
N CYS A 119 4.64 -10.94 -0.21
CA CYS A 119 3.38 -11.68 -0.12
C CYS A 119 2.29 -11.09 -1.02
N ALA A 120 2.23 -9.77 -1.19
CA ALA A 120 1.31 -9.13 -2.13
C ALA A 120 1.64 -9.51 -3.59
N GLU A 121 2.91 -9.63 -3.93
CA GLU A 121 3.39 -10.10 -5.24
C GLU A 121 2.99 -11.57 -5.48
N GLU A 122 3.16 -12.45 -4.49
CA GLU A 122 2.72 -13.85 -4.57
C GLU A 122 1.20 -13.94 -4.76
N LEU A 123 0.44 -13.18 -3.96
CA LEU A 123 -1.03 -13.13 -4.09
C LEU A 123 -1.46 -12.65 -5.48
N THR A 124 -0.70 -11.72 -6.08
CA THR A 124 -0.96 -11.19 -7.43
C THR A 124 -0.71 -12.26 -8.49
N ARG A 125 0.39 -13.02 -8.38
CA ARG A 125 0.67 -14.17 -9.26
C ARG A 125 -0.41 -15.26 -9.17
N ASP A 126 -0.84 -15.59 -7.96
CA ASP A 126 -1.87 -16.60 -7.72
C ASP A 126 -3.22 -16.21 -8.34
N ARG A 127 -3.45 -14.89 -8.52
CA ARG A 127 -4.62 -14.36 -9.24
C ARG A 127 -4.45 -14.34 -10.77
N GLY A 128 -3.28 -14.74 -11.30
CA GLY A 128 -2.96 -14.68 -12.71
C GLY A 128 -2.74 -13.26 -13.24
N CYS A 129 -2.47 -12.30 -12.37
CA CYS A 129 -2.16 -10.93 -12.74
C CYS A 129 -0.67 -10.75 -13.06
N GLU A 130 -0.36 -9.75 -13.91
CA GLU A 130 0.97 -9.58 -14.50
C GLU A 130 1.90 -8.70 -13.67
N SER A 131 1.33 -7.79 -12.86
CA SER A 131 2.13 -6.81 -12.11
C SER A 131 1.45 -6.37 -10.83
N VAL A 132 2.25 -5.74 -9.96
CA VAL A 132 1.78 -5.00 -8.77
C VAL A 132 2.06 -3.52 -8.97
N ARG A 133 1.05 -2.68 -8.77
CA ARG A 133 1.13 -1.21 -8.80
C ARG A 133 0.95 -0.63 -7.41
N ILE A 134 1.71 0.38 -7.12
CA ILE A 134 1.66 1.12 -5.85
C ILE A 134 2.07 2.56 -6.08
N ASP A 135 1.53 3.47 -5.30
CA ASP A 135 1.91 4.88 -5.31
C ASP A 135 2.32 5.37 -3.92
N THR A 136 3.09 6.44 -3.89
CA THR A 136 3.44 7.11 -2.64
C THR A 136 3.69 8.60 -2.84
N HIS A 137 3.58 9.37 -1.76
CA HIS A 137 3.89 10.81 -1.77
C HIS A 137 5.37 11.03 -2.19
N PRO A 138 5.67 12.03 -3.04
CA PRO A 138 7.04 12.30 -3.53
C PRO A 138 8.07 12.43 -2.41
N GLY A 139 7.70 13.04 -1.29
CA GLY A 139 8.56 13.23 -0.11
C GLY A 139 8.71 11.99 0.78
N ASN A 140 7.95 10.90 0.54
CA ASN A 140 8.05 9.69 1.35
C ASN A 140 9.28 8.85 0.95
N LEU A 141 10.46 9.41 1.18
CA LEU A 141 11.73 8.78 0.81
C LEU A 141 11.92 7.36 1.40
N PRO A 142 11.47 7.06 2.65
CA PRO A 142 11.56 5.69 3.17
C PRO A 142 10.77 4.68 2.34
N MET A 143 9.55 5.03 1.92
CA MET A 143 8.73 4.15 1.09
C MET A 143 9.31 4.01 -0.33
N ARG A 144 9.75 5.09 -0.95
CA ARG A 144 10.39 5.06 -2.27
C ARG A 144 11.61 4.14 -2.28
N ARG A 145 12.51 4.28 -1.29
CA ARG A 145 13.68 3.38 -1.14
C ARG A 145 13.29 1.91 -0.91
N LEU A 146 12.19 1.67 -0.15
CA LEU A 146 11.67 0.32 0.05
C LEU A 146 11.23 -0.29 -1.28
N LEU A 147 10.46 0.45 -2.09
CA LEU A 147 9.96 -0.01 -3.39
C LEU A 147 11.09 -0.29 -4.36
N GLU A 148 12.04 0.62 -4.51
CA GLU A 148 13.25 0.44 -5.34
C GLU A 148 14.04 -0.80 -4.92
N LYS A 149 14.30 -0.96 -3.61
CA LYS A 149 15.00 -2.13 -3.07
C LYS A 149 14.23 -3.44 -3.29
N SER A 150 12.90 -3.38 -3.33
CA SER A 150 12.01 -4.52 -3.60
C SER A 150 11.85 -4.81 -5.10
N GLY A 151 12.52 -4.05 -5.98
CA GLY A 151 12.53 -4.26 -7.42
C GLY A 151 11.37 -3.62 -8.17
N TYR A 152 10.66 -2.66 -7.55
CA TYR A 152 9.68 -1.84 -8.24
C TYR A 152 10.36 -0.76 -9.07
N ALA A 153 9.92 -0.58 -10.30
CA ALA A 153 10.34 0.50 -11.16
C ALA A 153 9.49 1.75 -10.91
N GLU A 154 10.11 2.91 -10.84
CA GLU A 154 9.41 4.19 -10.89
C GLU A 154 8.86 4.39 -12.31
N CYS A 155 7.55 4.57 -12.43
CA CYS A 155 6.84 4.63 -13.71
C CYS A 155 6.46 6.05 -14.13
N GLY A 156 6.35 6.97 -13.20
CA GLY A 156 5.93 8.35 -13.46
C GLY A 156 5.14 8.95 -12.29
N VAL A 157 4.24 9.85 -12.63
CA VAL A 157 3.43 10.60 -11.66
C VAL A 157 1.95 10.38 -11.92
N ILE A 158 1.19 10.13 -10.88
CA ILE A 158 -0.28 10.10 -10.90
C ILE A 158 -0.84 11.16 -9.95
N TYR A 159 -2.11 11.47 -10.10
CA TYR A 159 -2.82 12.42 -9.25
C TYR A 159 -4.07 11.75 -8.69
N ILE A 160 -4.12 11.60 -7.36
CA ILE A 160 -5.29 11.01 -6.70
C ILE A 160 -6.45 12.01 -6.60
N ALA A 161 -7.66 11.54 -6.88
CA ALA A 161 -8.85 12.37 -6.91
C ALA A 161 -9.39 12.75 -5.52
N HIS A 162 -9.00 12.03 -4.46
CA HIS A 162 -9.55 12.20 -3.11
C HIS A 162 -8.71 13.16 -2.27
N ALA A 163 -9.23 14.37 -2.05
CA ALA A 163 -8.57 15.44 -1.29
C ALA A 163 -8.19 15.08 0.17
N GLU A 164 -8.86 14.13 0.80
CA GLU A 164 -8.58 13.68 2.17
C GLU A 164 -7.20 13.02 2.33
N ALA A 165 -6.58 12.63 1.22
CA ALA A 165 -5.28 11.99 1.23
C ALA A 165 -4.11 12.99 1.30
N GLY A 166 -4.36 14.30 1.32
CA GLY A 166 -3.34 15.37 1.26
C GLY A 166 -3.03 15.81 -0.17
N THR A 167 -1.84 16.36 -0.41
CA THR A 167 -1.37 16.75 -1.76
C THR A 167 -1.61 15.62 -2.76
N PRO A 168 -2.24 15.88 -3.94
CA PRO A 168 -2.70 14.82 -4.83
C PRO A 168 -1.58 14.11 -5.60
N GLU A 169 -0.42 14.75 -5.78
CA GLU A 169 0.72 14.19 -6.54
C GLU A 169 1.27 12.93 -5.86
N ARG A 170 1.46 11.86 -6.63
CA ARG A 170 2.07 10.60 -6.20
C ARG A 170 3.08 10.12 -7.21
N ILE A 171 4.16 9.53 -6.73
CA ILE A 171 5.09 8.78 -7.56
C ILE A 171 4.53 7.36 -7.71
N ALA A 172 4.35 6.96 -8.96
CA ALA A 172 3.81 5.67 -9.35
C ALA A 172 4.93 4.64 -9.53
N TYR A 173 4.71 3.45 -9.00
CA TYR A 173 5.65 2.33 -9.09
C TYR A 173 4.94 1.08 -9.58
N GLU A 174 5.62 0.28 -10.42
CA GLU A 174 5.13 -1.01 -10.87
C GLU A 174 6.24 -2.06 -10.85
N LYS A 175 5.85 -3.29 -10.56
CA LYS A 175 6.73 -4.47 -10.61
C LYS A 175 6.01 -5.60 -11.32
N LEU A 176 6.65 -6.20 -12.33
CA LEU A 176 6.18 -7.45 -12.95
C LEU A 176 6.36 -8.62 -11.99
N VAL A 177 5.39 -9.55 -11.96
CA VAL A 177 5.36 -10.67 -11.01
C VAL A 177 5.17 -12.03 -11.71
#